data_0c9d6fe1b4d2bba9ab78b1dac11ad439
#
_entry.id   0c9d6fe1b4d2bba9ab78b1dac11ad439
#
_cell.length_a   1.000
_cell.length_b   1.000
_cell.length_c   1.000
_cell.angle_alpha   90.00
_cell.angle_beta   90.00
_cell.angle_gamma   90.00
#
_symmetry.space_group_name_H-M   'P 1'
#
loop_
_entity.id
_entity.type
_entity.pdbx_description
1 polymer ?
#
loop_
_entity_poly.entity_id
_entity_poly.type
_entity_poly.pdbx_seq_one_letter_code
_entity_poly.pdbx_strand_id
1 'polypeptide(L)'
;MPYIIAEAGSNHNGSGDRAIALVDLAKRAGADSIKFQFIFADGLYLPAYFDGEDYVENSVYHARKAEELPRWEWERVWAHAHSQGIDVSASVFDIRGVELLTHLGASYVKIASTDITNHELIGMACESFGRVILSTGMASLAEIDCAYQFVRQQFPSVTLELMHCVSAYPCPLQEANVRRVELLSRSFNCPIGYSDHTEGVISAAMAMVKGATFFEKHFTVDQALPGFDHATALTEQQLGDYVATLHDCDLGLSEDANQSSDSEEITKIRARRGVYAARDLPAGHAIRREDLLFVRPSTSYTPRNPSDLVGTILAEPISQYEPLAPSATGAARGASNWKSAQGYWRSEMQAKGMEF
;
A
#
# COMPACT_ATOMS: atom_id res chain seq x y z
N MET A 1 -4.65 -5.79 -1.21
CA MET A 1 -4.11 -5.34 0.10
C MET A 1 -2.59 -5.32 0.02
N PRO A 2 -1.91 -4.34 0.62
CA PRO A 2 -0.45 -4.29 0.66
C PRO A 2 0.11 -5.48 1.45
N TYR A 3 1.27 -6.00 1.05
CA TYR A 3 1.99 -7.02 1.79
C TYR A 3 3.02 -6.35 2.72
N ILE A 4 2.89 -6.57 4.03
CA ILE A 4 3.69 -5.88 5.04
C ILE A 4 4.75 -6.81 5.64
N ILE A 5 6.01 -6.44 5.48
CA ILE A 5 7.18 -7.13 6.01
C ILE A 5 7.65 -6.40 7.28
N ALA A 6 7.50 -7.01 8.42
CA ALA A 6 8.10 -6.54 9.67
C ALA A 6 9.59 -6.91 9.69
N GLU A 7 10.47 -5.92 9.58
CA GLU A 7 11.93 -6.11 9.57
C GLU A 7 12.48 -6.18 10.98
N ALA A 8 12.74 -7.37 11.46
CA ALA A 8 13.43 -7.63 12.71
C ALA A 8 14.94 -7.38 12.61
N GLY A 9 15.48 -7.54 11.41
CA GLY A 9 16.91 -7.35 11.17
C GLY A 9 17.77 -8.21 12.09
N SER A 10 18.68 -7.57 12.83
CA SER A 10 19.51 -8.18 13.87
C SER A 10 19.03 -7.86 15.28
N ASN A 11 17.81 -7.35 15.49
CA ASN A 11 17.26 -6.96 16.79
C ASN A 11 17.07 -8.12 17.78
N HIS A 12 17.34 -9.35 17.35
CA HIS A 12 17.46 -10.50 18.26
C HIS A 12 18.74 -10.46 19.12
N ASN A 13 19.78 -9.68 18.73
CA ASN A 13 21.06 -9.51 19.46
C ASN A 13 21.61 -10.85 19.98
N GLY A 14 21.73 -11.86 19.14
CA GLY A 14 22.26 -13.19 19.50
C GLY A 14 21.37 -14.03 20.43
N SER A 15 20.08 -13.71 20.55
CA SER A 15 19.13 -14.46 21.41
C SER A 15 18.00 -15.06 20.59
N GLY A 16 17.90 -16.39 20.55
CA GLY A 16 16.79 -17.11 19.92
C GLY A 16 15.44 -16.82 20.58
N ASP A 17 15.42 -16.66 21.92
CA ASP A 17 14.19 -16.30 22.63
C ASP A 17 13.70 -14.89 22.26
N ARG A 18 14.61 -13.95 22.03
CA ARG A 18 14.25 -12.63 21.55
C ARG A 18 13.78 -12.67 20.08
N ALA A 19 14.39 -13.51 19.25
CA ALA A 19 13.90 -13.72 17.87
C ALA A 19 12.46 -14.27 17.88
N ILE A 20 12.13 -15.21 18.78
CA ILE A 20 10.76 -15.71 18.97
C ILE A 20 9.81 -14.60 19.45
N ALA A 21 10.22 -13.78 20.41
CA ALA A 21 9.42 -12.65 20.87
C ALA A 21 9.13 -11.63 19.75
N LEU A 22 10.10 -11.41 18.85
CA LEU A 22 9.89 -10.60 17.65
C LEU A 22 8.87 -11.22 16.68
N VAL A 23 8.87 -12.56 16.50
CA VAL A 23 7.84 -13.26 15.71
C VAL A 23 6.45 -12.99 16.28
N ASP A 24 6.29 -13.17 17.59
CA ASP A 24 5.00 -12.94 18.26
C ASP A 24 4.53 -11.49 18.12
N LEU A 25 5.44 -10.53 18.24
CA LEU A 25 5.15 -9.11 18.10
C LEU A 25 4.71 -8.78 16.67
N ALA A 26 5.44 -9.23 15.64
CA ALA A 26 5.10 -9.02 14.25
C ALA A 26 3.70 -9.57 13.93
N LYS A 27 3.39 -10.77 14.45
CA LYS A 27 2.06 -11.39 14.28
C LYS A 27 0.95 -10.58 14.94
N ARG A 28 1.15 -10.14 16.19
CA ARG A 28 0.14 -9.31 16.90
C ARG A 28 -0.07 -7.95 16.24
N ALA A 29 1.00 -7.36 15.70
CA ALA A 29 0.91 -6.11 14.95
C ALA A 29 0.20 -6.24 13.59
N GLY A 30 -0.07 -7.47 13.13
CA GLY A 30 -0.80 -7.73 11.88
C GLY A 30 0.07 -7.72 10.62
N ALA A 31 1.40 -7.88 10.76
CA ALA A 31 2.27 -8.03 9.61
C ALA A 31 2.04 -9.38 8.90
N ASP A 32 2.22 -9.40 7.58
CA ASP A 32 2.11 -10.61 6.75
C ASP A 32 3.35 -11.50 6.88
N SER A 33 4.52 -10.87 7.03
CA SER A 33 5.81 -11.55 7.13
C SER A 33 6.69 -10.89 8.17
N ILE A 34 7.54 -11.69 8.80
CA ILE A 34 8.70 -11.21 9.56
C ILE A 34 9.98 -11.52 8.79
N LYS A 35 10.93 -10.57 8.79
CA LYS A 35 12.20 -10.74 8.12
C LYS A 35 13.38 -10.48 9.07
N PHE A 36 14.34 -11.39 9.06
CA PHE A 36 15.61 -11.29 9.77
C PHE A 36 16.76 -10.93 8.82
N GLN A 37 17.97 -10.80 9.37
CA GLN A 37 19.20 -10.66 8.61
C GLN A 37 20.16 -11.79 9.00
N PHE A 38 20.54 -12.63 8.05
CA PHE A 38 21.54 -13.66 8.25
C PHE A 38 22.93 -13.07 7.97
N ILE A 39 23.46 -12.40 8.98
CA ILE A 39 24.78 -11.79 8.94
C ILE A 39 25.78 -12.77 9.57
N PHE A 40 26.62 -13.38 8.72
CA PHE A 40 27.80 -14.11 9.14
C PHE A 40 29.00 -13.20 8.98
N ALA A 41 29.63 -12.83 10.10
CA ALA A 41 30.68 -11.80 10.11
C ALA A 41 31.83 -12.14 9.16
N ASP A 42 32.24 -13.40 9.09
CA ASP A 42 33.31 -13.89 8.23
C ASP A 42 33.02 -13.72 6.73
N GLY A 43 31.74 -13.69 6.34
CA GLY A 43 31.31 -13.55 4.95
C GLY A 43 31.05 -12.08 4.53
N LEU A 44 31.07 -11.14 5.47
CA LEU A 44 30.67 -9.75 5.21
C LEU A 44 31.69 -8.70 5.62
N TYR A 45 32.52 -8.96 6.63
CA TYR A 45 33.46 -8.00 7.19
C TYR A 45 34.87 -8.56 7.28
N LEU A 46 35.85 -7.70 7.11
CA LEU A 46 37.23 -8.02 7.47
C LEU A 46 37.35 -7.99 9.00
N PRO A 47 38.00 -8.98 9.65
CA PRO A 47 38.19 -9.00 11.12
C PRO A 47 39.11 -7.85 11.57
N ALA A 48 40.01 -7.40 10.69
CA ALA A 48 40.88 -6.26 10.90
C ALA A 48 41.25 -5.62 9.55
N TYR A 49 41.64 -4.38 9.56
CA TYR A 49 42.05 -3.63 8.35
C TYR A 49 43.16 -2.64 8.66
N PHE A 50 43.81 -2.13 7.60
CA PHE A 50 44.78 -1.06 7.74
C PHE A 50 44.06 0.31 7.71
N ASP A 51 44.31 1.13 8.74
CA ASP A 51 43.93 2.54 8.78
C ASP A 51 45.26 3.37 8.70
N GLY A 52 45.57 3.80 7.52
CA GLY A 52 46.90 4.32 7.22
C GLY A 52 47.97 3.23 7.33
N GLU A 53 48.93 3.38 8.27
CA GLU A 53 49.98 2.39 8.53
C GLU A 53 49.66 1.44 9.71
N ASP A 54 48.60 1.75 10.45
CA ASP A 54 48.19 0.97 11.64
C ASP A 54 47.25 -0.17 11.26
N TYR A 55 47.49 -1.35 11.85
CA TYR A 55 46.62 -2.50 11.75
C TYR A 55 45.59 -2.46 12.90
N VAL A 56 44.31 -2.26 12.55
CA VAL A 56 43.23 -2.01 13.51
C VAL A 56 42.20 -3.16 13.46
N GLU A 57 41.84 -3.67 14.62
CA GLU A 57 40.74 -4.64 14.72
C GLU A 57 39.37 -3.99 14.39
N ASN A 58 38.55 -4.72 13.66
CA ASN A 58 37.22 -4.27 13.26
C ASN A 58 36.20 -4.58 14.36
N SER A 59 35.82 -3.58 15.15
CA SER A 59 34.84 -3.73 16.22
C SER A 59 33.45 -4.16 15.72
N VAL A 60 33.06 -3.76 14.50
CA VAL A 60 31.79 -4.18 13.88
C VAL A 60 31.80 -5.68 13.57
N TYR A 61 32.92 -6.20 13.05
CA TYR A 61 33.08 -7.66 12.84
C TYR A 61 32.87 -8.43 14.14
N HIS A 62 33.52 -8.01 15.23
CA HIS A 62 33.41 -8.70 16.52
C HIS A 62 31.99 -8.62 17.11
N ALA A 63 31.33 -7.46 16.99
CA ALA A 63 29.95 -7.28 17.42
C ALA A 63 29.01 -8.22 16.63
N ARG A 64 29.10 -8.23 15.30
CA ARG A 64 28.28 -9.10 14.45
C ARG A 64 28.55 -10.59 14.70
N LYS A 65 29.83 -10.95 14.94
CA LYS A 65 30.22 -12.33 15.27
C LYS A 65 29.58 -12.81 16.57
N ALA A 66 29.47 -11.94 17.55
CA ALA A 66 28.83 -12.26 18.84
C ALA A 66 27.31 -12.40 18.76
N GLU A 67 26.69 -11.84 17.72
CA GLU A 67 25.24 -11.91 17.49
C GLU A 67 24.82 -13.11 16.61
N GLU A 68 25.76 -13.86 16.03
CA GLU A 68 25.45 -15.02 15.21
C GLU A 68 24.67 -16.08 16.01
N LEU A 69 23.50 -16.44 15.50
CA LEU A 69 22.74 -17.57 16.06
C LEU A 69 23.14 -18.88 15.37
N PRO A 70 23.28 -19.98 16.13
CA PRO A 70 23.52 -21.29 15.54
C PRO A 70 22.26 -21.78 14.81
N ARG A 71 22.44 -22.68 13.84
CA ARG A 71 21.38 -23.21 12.98
C ARG A 71 20.16 -23.72 13.75
N TRP A 72 20.37 -24.47 14.85
CA TRP A 72 19.28 -25.04 15.63
C TRP A 72 18.38 -23.98 16.30
N GLU A 73 18.92 -22.79 16.64
CA GLU A 73 18.11 -21.66 17.12
C GLU A 73 17.23 -21.12 15.99
N TRP A 74 17.76 -20.98 14.77
CA TRP A 74 16.96 -20.57 13.62
C TRP A 74 15.88 -21.59 13.29
N GLU A 75 16.17 -22.89 13.35
CA GLU A 75 15.15 -23.95 13.18
C GLU A 75 14.01 -23.80 14.19
N ARG A 76 14.32 -23.45 15.44
CA ARG A 76 13.33 -23.19 16.50
C ARG A 76 12.48 -21.93 16.18
N VAL A 77 13.12 -20.84 15.73
CA VAL A 77 12.43 -19.60 15.36
C VAL A 77 11.49 -19.84 14.17
N TRP A 78 11.96 -20.54 13.13
CA TRP A 78 11.13 -20.87 11.97
C TRP A 78 9.95 -21.76 12.31
N ALA A 79 10.16 -22.81 13.11
CA ALA A 79 9.07 -23.66 13.59
C ALA A 79 8.02 -22.86 14.36
N HIS A 80 8.46 -21.89 15.19
CA HIS A 80 7.55 -21.01 15.91
C HIS A 80 6.78 -20.11 14.96
N ALA A 81 7.43 -19.42 14.02
CA ALA A 81 6.77 -18.57 13.05
C ALA A 81 5.70 -19.31 12.23
N HIS A 82 6.02 -20.52 11.76
CA HIS A 82 5.06 -21.37 11.07
C HIS A 82 3.88 -21.75 11.97
N SER A 83 4.10 -22.05 13.25
CA SER A 83 3.02 -22.37 14.20
C SER A 83 2.08 -21.18 14.44
N GLN A 84 2.60 -19.94 14.35
CA GLN A 84 1.82 -18.71 14.46
C GLN A 84 1.13 -18.32 13.14
N GLY A 85 1.45 -19.01 12.03
CA GLY A 85 0.90 -18.70 10.71
C GLY A 85 1.32 -17.31 10.22
N ILE A 86 2.59 -16.94 10.43
CA ILE A 86 3.23 -15.77 9.83
C ILE A 86 4.33 -16.22 8.88
N ASP A 87 4.42 -15.59 7.70
CA ASP A 87 5.51 -15.86 6.77
C ASP A 87 6.85 -15.38 7.37
N VAL A 88 7.94 -16.09 7.09
CA VAL A 88 9.25 -15.76 7.65
C VAL A 88 10.35 -15.89 6.61
N SER A 89 11.23 -14.89 6.56
CA SER A 89 12.37 -14.87 5.66
C SER A 89 13.57 -14.11 6.25
N ALA A 90 14.62 -13.98 5.47
CA ALA A 90 15.79 -13.20 5.83
C ALA A 90 16.43 -12.49 4.62
N SER A 91 17.16 -11.40 4.93
CA SER A 91 18.20 -10.90 4.02
C SER A 91 19.44 -11.77 4.17
N VAL A 92 20.07 -12.10 3.06
CA VAL A 92 21.33 -12.87 3.01
C VAL A 92 22.47 -12.02 2.44
N PHE A 93 23.68 -12.28 2.88
CA PHE A 93 24.87 -11.50 2.53
C PHE A 93 26.01 -12.38 2.03
N ASP A 94 25.90 -13.70 2.16
CA ASP A 94 26.86 -14.69 1.69
C ASP A 94 26.17 -16.03 1.36
N ILE A 95 26.97 -17.01 0.86
CA ILE A 95 26.47 -18.35 0.52
C ILE A 95 25.91 -19.09 1.74
N ARG A 96 26.50 -18.91 2.93
CA ARG A 96 26.02 -19.57 4.17
C ARG A 96 24.62 -19.11 4.53
N GLY A 97 24.33 -17.82 4.31
CA GLY A 97 22.98 -17.27 4.50
C GLY A 97 21.98 -17.87 3.52
N VAL A 98 22.34 -18.01 2.23
CA VAL A 98 21.50 -18.65 1.21
C VAL A 98 21.22 -20.11 1.58
N GLU A 99 22.25 -20.89 1.92
CA GLU A 99 22.11 -22.31 2.30
C GLU A 99 21.25 -22.51 3.56
N LEU A 100 21.46 -21.68 4.58
CA LEU A 100 20.66 -21.73 5.81
C LEU A 100 19.19 -21.41 5.52
N LEU A 101 18.93 -20.32 4.77
CA LEU A 101 17.58 -19.89 4.46
C LEU A 101 16.84 -20.92 3.60
N THR A 102 17.55 -21.55 2.64
CA THR A 102 17.02 -22.66 1.83
C THR A 102 16.67 -23.86 2.69
N HIS A 103 17.57 -24.25 3.64
CA HIS A 103 17.32 -25.34 4.57
C HIS A 103 16.09 -25.09 5.45
N LEU A 104 15.87 -23.86 5.87
CA LEU A 104 14.72 -23.46 6.70
C LEU A 104 13.40 -23.38 5.90
N GLY A 105 13.45 -23.46 4.58
CA GLY A 105 12.28 -23.50 3.71
C GLY A 105 11.53 -22.15 3.62
N ALA A 106 12.27 -21.04 3.62
CA ALA A 106 11.66 -19.72 3.45
C ALA A 106 11.00 -19.55 2.08
N SER A 107 9.90 -18.81 2.01
CA SER A 107 9.11 -18.59 0.80
C SER A 107 9.76 -17.61 -0.18
N TYR A 108 10.64 -16.75 0.31
CA TYR A 108 11.39 -15.75 -0.47
C TYR A 108 12.74 -15.45 0.18
N VAL A 109 13.59 -14.77 -0.56
CA VAL A 109 14.87 -14.26 -0.08
C VAL A 109 15.00 -12.78 -0.43
N LYS A 110 15.68 -12.02 0.42
CA LYS A 110 16.02 -10.61 0.12
C LYS A 110 17.53 -10.42 -0.03
N ILE A 111 17.91 -9.68 -1.05
CA ILE A 111 19.24 -9.13 -1.24
C ILE A 111 19.22 -7.66 -0.82
N ALA A 112 20.11 -7.31 0.10
CA ALA A 112 20.22 -5.95 0.61
C ALA A 112 20.76 -4.97 -0.46
N SER A 113 20.53 -3.67 -0.27
CA SER A 113 20.99 -2.63 -1.20
C SER A 113 22.50 -2.63 -1.42
N THR A 114 23.26 -3.02 -0.39
CA THR A 114 24.72 -3.15 -0.44
C THR A 114 25.21 -4.15 -1.48
N ASP A 115 24.38 -5.15 -1.79
CA ASP A 115 24.73 -6.29 -2.62
C ASP A 115 24.05 -6.29 -4.00
N ILE A 116 23.42 -5.19 -4.40
CA ILE A 116 22.73 -5.12 -5.70
C ILE A 116 23.70 -5.34 -6.90
N THR A 117 24.97 -5.06 -6.73
CA THR A 117 26.02 -5.30 -7.73
C THR A 117 26.70 -6.67 -7.57
N ASN A 118 26.35 -7.45 -6.56
CA ASN A 118 26.90 -8.76 -6.28
C ASN A 118 26.13 -9.84 -7.05
N HIS A 119 26.41 -9.97 -8.36
CA HIS A 119 25.72 -10.91 -9.23
C HIS A 119 25.93 -12.38 -8.83
N GLU A 120 27.04 -12.70 -8.15
CA GLU A 120 27.27 -14.05 -7.62
C GLU A 120 26.23 -14.39 -6.54
N LEU A 121 26.06 -13.53 -5.53
CA LEU A 121 25.07 -13.71 -4.48
C LEU A 121 23.64 -13.70 -5.02
N ILE A 122 23.33 -12.78 -5.95
CA ILE A 122 22.03 -12.72 -6.63
C ILE A 122 21.74 -14.03 -7.38
N GLY A 123 22.75 -14.56 -8.10
CA GLY A 123 22.64 -15.83 -8.82
C GLY A 123 22.33 -17.01 -7.90
N MET A 124 23.09 -17.16 -6.81
CA MET A 124 22.86 -18.20 -5.79
C MET A 124 21.46 -18.11 -5.18
N ALA A 125 20.99 -16.88 -4.89
CA ALA A 125 19.65 -16.66 -4.40
C ALA A 125 18.58 -17.08 -5.42
N CYS A 126 18.76 -16.73 -6.71
CA CYS A 126 17.85 -17.10 -7.79
C CYS A 126 17.84 -18.61 -8.09
N GLU A 127 18.94 -19.32 -7.88
CA GLU A 127 19.00 -20.79 -8.00
C GLU A 127 18.21 -21.49 -6.89
N SER A 128 18.15 -20.88 -5.71
CA SER A 128 17.56 -21.48 -4.52
C SER A 128 16.10 -21.07 -4.26
N PHE A 129 15.68 -19.90 -4.74
CA PHE A 129 14.37 -19.31 -4.43
C PHE A 129 13.59 -18.92 -5.68
N GLY A 130 12.30 -19.26 -5.70
CA GLY A 130 11.38 -18.84 -6.75
C GLY A 130 10.93 -17.37 -6.65
N ARG A 131 11.16 -16.71 -5.49
CA ARG A 131 10.85 -15.30 -5.24
C ARG A 131 12.04 -14.59 -4.62
N VAL A 132 12.53 -13.53 -5.28
CA VAL A 132 13.72 -12.77 -4.88
C VAL A 132 13.39 -11.28 -4.84
N ILE A 133 13.66 -10.63 -3.72
CA ILE A 133 13.52 -9.18 -3.54
C ILE A 133 14.90 -8.54 -3.61
N LEU A 134 15.11 -7.60 -4.54
CA LEU A 134 16.33 -6.79 -4.62
C LEU A 134 16.06 -5.37 -4.11
N SER A 135 16.73 -4.96 -3.04
CA SER A 135 16.72 -3.56 -2.58
C SER A 135 17.61 -2.69 -3.44
N THR A 136 17.17 -1.44 -3.70
CA THR A 136 17.78 -0.52 -4.68
C THR A 136 18.34 0.75 -4.06
N GLY A 137 18.52 0.78 -2.74
CA GLY A 137 19.18 1.89 -2.05
C GLY A 137 20.60 2.09 -2.53
N MET A 138 21.11 3.33 -2.53
CA MET A 138 22.44 3.73 -3.00
C MET A 138 22.73 3.46 -4.48
N ALA A 139 21.92 2.64 -5.17
CA ALA A 139 22.16 2.24 -6.55
C ALA A 139 21.69 3.31 -7.55
N SER A 140 22.45 3.48 -8.62
CA SER A 140 22.03 4.19 -9.82
C SER A 140 21.00 3.35 -10.61
N LEU A 141 20.25 3.99 -11.50
CA LEU A 141 19.29 3.27 -12.37
C LEU A 141 20.00 2.25 -13.27
N ALA A 142 21.24 2.54 -13.69
CA ALA A 142 22.05 1.63 -14.52
C ALA A 142 22.46 0.38 -13.75
N GLU A 143 22.85 0.49 -12.48
CA GLU A 143 23.18 -0.68 -11.64
C GLU A 143 21.93 -1.54 -11.38
N ILE A 144 20.77 -0.91 -11.14
CA ILE A 144 19.50 -1.62 -10.98
C ILE A 144 19.15 -2.36 -12.27
N ASP A 145 19.27 -1.70 -13.43
CA ASP A 145 19.00 -2.34 -14.73
C ASP A 145 19.94 -3.51 -14.99
N CYS A 146 21.23 -3.37 -14.66
CA CYS A 146 22.21 -4.44 -14.79
C CYS A 146 21.81 -5.68 -13.97
N ALA A 147 21.44 -5.51 -12.70
CA ALA A 147 20.97 -6.61 -11.85
C ALA A 147 19.62 -7.19 -12.33
N TYR A 148 18.70 -6.33 -12.75
CA TYR A 148 17.40 -6.76 -13.30
C TYR A 148 17.57 -7.60 -14.57
N GLN A 149 18.38 -7.14 -15.54
CA GLN A 149 18.64 -7.87 -16.78
C GLN A 149 19.38 -9.19 -16.52
N PHE A 150 20.33 -9.20 -15.59
CA PHE A 150 21.01 -10.43 -15.17
C PHE A 150 20.01 -11.50 -14.72
N VAL A 151 19.10 -11.14 -13.79
CA VAL A 151 18.08 -12.09 -13.30
C VAL A 151 17.13 -12.51 -14.43
N ARG A 152 16.62 -11.56 -15.23
CA ARG A 152 15.67 -11.88 -16.29
C ARG A 152 16.22 -12.78 -17.38
N GLN A 153 17.51 -12.65 -17.69
CA GLN A 153 18.17 -13.46 -18.72
C GLN A 153 18.61 -14.83 -18.22
N GLN A 154 19.13 -14.91 -16.98
CA GLN A 154 19.67 -16.16 -16.45
C GLN A 154 18.61 -16.99 -15.70
N PHE A 155 17.63 -16.32 -15.05
CA PHE A 155 16.65 -16.95 -14.18
C PHE A 155 15.21 -16.50 -14.52
N PRO A 156 14.71 -16.74 -15.75
CA PRO A 156 13.44 -16.18 -16.23
C PRO A 156 12.21 -16.68 -15.46
N SER A 157 12.31 -17.79 -14.73
CA SER A 157 11.23 -18.35 -13.90
C SER A 157 11.13 -17.72 -12.53
N VAL A 158 12.14 -16.95 -12.08
CA VAL A 158 12.13 -16.31 -10.77
C VAL A 158 11.20 -15.10 -10.77
N THR A 159 10.35 -15.03 -9.77
CA THR A 159 9.59 -13.83 -9.44
C THR A 159 10.53 -12.80 -8.81
N LEU A 160 10.98 -11.86 -9.63
CA LEU A 160 11.85 -10.77 -9.21
C LEU A 160 10.99 -9.57 -8.79
N GLU A 161 11.27 -9.03 -7.61
CA GLU A 161 10.67 -7.82 -7.05
C GLU A 161 11.77 -6.81 -6.72
N LEU A 162 11.54 -5.53 -7.02
CA LEU A 162 12.45 -4.45 -6.67
C LEU A 162 11.88 -3.67 -5.47
N MET A 163 12.76 -3.23 -4.57
CA MET A 163 12.34 -2.51 -3.38
C MET A 163 13.13 -1.20 -3.25
N HIS A 164 12.43 -0.06 -3.41
CA HIS A 164 13.03 1.23 -3.15
C HIS A 164 13.30 1.41 -1.66
N CYS A 165 14.46 1.95 -1.32
CA CYS A 165 14.78 2.44 0.02
C CYS A 165 15.82 3.55 -0.06
N VAL A 166 15.97 4.28 1.03
CA VAL A 166 17.10 5.18 1.28
C VAL A 166 17.90 4.64 2.47
N SER A 167 19.18 4.34 2.26
CA SER A 167 20.03 3.73 3.28
C SER A 167 20.56 4.79 4.27
N ALA A 168 19.64 5.41 5.00
CA ALA A 168 19.88 6.35 6.11
C ALA A 168 18.93 5.96 7.26
N TYR A 169 19.41 5.97 8.52
CA TYR A 169 18.68 5.46 9.69
C TYR A 169 18.78 6.43 10.88
N PRO A 170 17.71 7.25 11.17
CA PRO A 170 16.49 7.40 10.39
C PRO A 170 16.73 8.19 9.09
N CYS A 171 15.90 7.94 8.09
CA CYS A 171 15.89 8.71 6.86
C CYS A 171 15.03 9.98 7.06
N PRO A 172 15.58 11.18 6.85
CA PRO A 172 14.75 12.38 6.85
C PRO A 172 13.67 12.32 5.77
N LEU A 173 12.43 12.73 6.06
CA LEU A 173 11.30 12.61 5.15
C LEU A 173 11.56 13.28 3.78
N GLN A 174 12.27 14.40 3.76
CA GLN A 174 12.65 15.11 2.52
C GLN A 174 13.62 14.32 1.64
N GLU A 175 14.32 13.32 2.19
CA GLU A 175 15.27 12.46 1.48
C GLU A 175 14.65 11.11 1.08
N ALA A 176 13.45 10.78 1.55
CA ALA A 176 12.78 9.50 1.26
C ALA A 176 12.59 9.22 -0.24
N ASN A 177 12.60 10.26 -1.06
CA ASN A 177 12.55 10.18 -2.54
C ASN A 177 11.52 9.18 -3.09
N VAL A 178 10.31 9.18 -2.54
CA VAL A 178 9.23 8.22 -2.90
C VAL A 178 8.84 8.26 -4.38
N ARG A 179 9.19 9.34 -5.10
CA ARG A 179 9.03 9.40 -6.57
C ARG A 179 9.80 8.30 -7.30
N ARG A 180 10.85 7.78 -6.67
CA ARG A 180 11.63 6.67 -7.24
C ARG A 180 10.82 5.38 -7.36
N VAL A 181 9.82 5.16 -6.54
CA VAL A 181 8.86 4.05 -6.67
C VAL A 181 8.17 4.10 -8.04
N GLU A 182 7.62 5.27 -8.41
CA GLU A 182 6.98 5.47 -9.72
C GLU A 182 7.98 5.31 -10.89
N LEU A 183 9.21 5.82 -10.72
CA LEU A 183 10.27 5.64 -11.72
C LEU A 183 10.58 4.16 -11.94
N LEU A 184 10.77 3.39 -10.86
CA LEU A 184 11.05 1.96 -10.95
C LEU A 184 9.88 1.19 -11.57
N SER A 185 8.64 1.50 -11.17
CA SER A 185 7.43 0.88 -11.71
C SER A 185 7.26 1.11 -13.23
N ARG A 186 7.70 2.27 -13.73
CA ARG A 186 7.67 2.58 -15.16
C ARG A 186 8.85 2.00 -15.94
N SER A 187 9.98 1.76 -15.27
CA SER A 187 11.21 1.29 -15.91
C SER A 187 11.33 -0.23 -15.97
N PHE A 188 10.72 -0.93 -15.00
CA PHE A 188 10.88 -2.37 -14.86
C PHE A 188 9.52 -3.07 -14.77
N ASN A 189 9.40 -4.20 -15.46
CA ASN A 189 8.18 -5.00 -15.44
C ASN A 189 8.23 -6.02 -14.28
N CYS A 190 8.10 -5.52 -13.05
CA CYS A 190 8.04 -6.31 -11.83
C CYS A 190 7.35 -5.53 -10.70
N PRO A 191 6.86 -6.20 -9.64
CA PRO A 191 6.34 -5.53 -8.47
C PRO A 191 7.39 -4.63 -7.82
N ILE A 192 6.95 -3.47 -7.32
CA ILE A 192 7.82 -2.51 -6.63
C ILE A 192 7.37 -2.39 -5.18
N GLY A 193 8.31 -2.55 -4.26
CA GLY A 193 8.14 -2.34 -2.82
C GLY A 193 8.81 -1.07 -2.34
N TYR A 194 8.56 -0.77 -1.07
CA TYR A 194 9.19 0.32 -0.35
C TYR A 194 9.67 -0.14 1.03
N SER A 195 10.99 -0.06 1.27
CA SER A 195 11.59 -0.25 2.61
C SER A 195 11.72 1.12 3.27
N ASP A 196 10.92 1.33 4.31
CA ASP A 196 10.71 2.63 4.93
C ASP A 196 11.62 2.84 6.14
N HIS A 197 12.61 3.68 6.00
CA HIS A 197 13.54 4.09 7.08
C HIS A 197 13.20 5.47 7.67
N THR A 198 12.07 6.08 7.26
CA THR A 198 11.63 7.37 7.83
C THR A 198 10.90 7.18 9.16
N GLU A 199 10.70 8.24 9.89
CA GLU A 199 9.80 8.21 11.05
C GLU A 199 8.32 8.21 10.62
N GLY A 200 7.49 7.43 11.32
CA GLY A 200 6.05 7.34 11.06
C GLY A 200 5.70 6.55 9.79
N VAL A 201 4.56 6.88 9.15
CA VAL A 201 3.96 6.13 8.03
C VAL A 201 3.76 6.97 6.76
N ILE A 202 4.02 8.28 6.83
CA ILE A 202 3.68 9.21 5.73
C ILE A 202 4.38 8.83 4.42
N SER A 203 5.66 8.48 4.47
CA SER A 203 6.43 8.08 3.28
C SER A 203 5.90 6.79 2.64
N ALA A 204 5.49 5.83 3.47
CA ALA A 204 4.93 4.58 2.97
C ALA A 204 3.55 4.79 2.32
N ALA A 205 2.68 5.61 2.91
CA ALA A 205 1.42 6.00 2.31
C ALA A 205 1.63 6.71 0.95
N MET A 206 2.59 7.64 0.87
CA MET A 206 2.97 8.26 -0.40
C MET A 206 3.54 7.25 -1.40
N ALA A 207 4.35 6.29 -0.96
CA ALA A 207 4.92 5.25 -1.81
C ALA A 207 3.83 4.32 -2.37
N MET A 208 2.80 4.00 -1.59
CA MET A 208 1.63 3.25 -2.05
C MET A 208 0.92 3.97 -3.20
N VAL A 209 0.64 5.27 -3.07
CA VAL A 209 0.05 6.10 -4.15
C VAL A 209 0.95 6.15 -5.38
N LYS A 210 2.27 5.95 -5.20
CA LYS A 210 3.25 5.88 -6.30
C LYS A 210 3.41 4.49 -6.91
N GLY A 211 2.66 3.49 -6.41
CA GLY A 211 2.62 2.15 -6.98
C GLY A 211 3.42 1.09 -6.21
N ALA A 212 3.85 1.38 -4.98
CA ALA A 212 4.39 0.34 -4.11
C ALA A 212 3.28 -0.62 -3.67
N THR A 213 3.54 -1.93 -3.77
CA THR A 213 2.58 -2.99 -3.45
C THR A 213 2.95 -3.80 -2.22
N PHE A 214 4.19 -3.70 -1.76
CA PHE A 214 4.68 -4.32 -0.54
C PHE A 214 5.63 -3.38 0.20
N PHE A 215 5.65 -3.50 1.54
CA PHE A 215 6.29 -2.53 2.42
C PHE A 215 7.12 -3.24 3.47
N GLU A 216 8.24 -2.63 3.83
CA GLU A 216 9.13 -3.14 4.87
C GLU A 216 9.38 -2.04 5.90
N LYS A 217 9.36 -2.39 7.19
CA LYS A 217 9.60 -1.47 8.28
C LYS A 217 10.31 -2.13 9.44
N HIS A 218 11.39 -1.50 9.93
CA HIS A 218 12.10 -1.97 11.12
C HIS A 218 11.24 -1.89 12.37
N PHE A 219 11.32 -2.91 13.21
CA PHE A 219 10.64 -2.96 14.49
C PHE A 219 11.48 -3.66 15.57
N THR A 220 11.11 -3.47 16.82
CA THR A 220 11.84 -3.98 17.97
C THR A 220 10.93 -4.29 19.15
N VAL A 221 11.39 -5.13 20.04
CA VAL A 221 10.75 -5.37 21.35
C VAL A 221 10.94 -4.19 22.31
N ASP A 222 12.07 -3.47 22.19
CA ASP A 222 12.39 -2.31 23.03
C ASP A 222 13.43 -1.43 22.32
N GLN A 223 13.11 -0.14 22.16
CA GLN A 223 13.98 0.86 21.53
C GLN A 223 15.21 1.21 22.37
N ALA A 224 15.18 0.95 23.70
CA ALA A 224 16.27 1.25 24.60
C ALA A 224 17.38 0.16 24.60
N LEU A 225 17.15 -0.97 23.91
CA LEU A 225 18.16 -2.02 23.81
C LEU A 225 19.38 -1.55 23.00
N PRO A 226 20.59 -1.98 23.39
CA PRO A 226 21.78 -1.73 22.58
C PRO A 226 21.71 -2.53 21.28
N GLY A 227 22.18 -1.96 20.18
CA GLY A 227 22.22 -2.62 18.87
C GLY A 227 22.18 -1.62 17.75
N PHE A 228 22.17 -2.11 16.51
CA PHE A 228 22.31 -1.26 15.33
C PHE A 228 21.01 -0.55 14.96
N ASP A 229 19.83 -1.21 15.15
CA ASP A 229 18.56 -0.74 14.58
C ASP A 229 17.51 -0.36 15.64
N HIS A 230 17.67 -0.78 16.91
CA HIS A 230 16.65 -0.64 17.95
C HIS A 230 16.13 0.80 18.14
N ALA A 231 17.03 1.78 18.16
CA ALA A 231 16.70 3.16 18.47
C ALA A 231 15.74 3.81 17.44
N THR A 232 15.77 3.33 16.19
CA THR A 232 14.97 3.86 15.08
C THR A 232 13.83 2.94 14.65
N ALA A 233 13.79 1.74 15.21
CA ALA A 233 12.79 0.71 14.93
C ALA A 233 11.45 1.01 15.63
N LEU A 234 10.34 0.58 15.05
CA LEU A 234 9.01 0.76 15.65
C LEU A 234 8.79 -0.18 16.84
N THR A 235 8.06 0.29 17.84
CA THR A 235 7.48 -0.58 18.89
C THR A 235 6.31 -1.39 18.33
N GLU A 236 5.79 -2.36 19.09
CA GLU A 236 4.61 -3.17 18.71
C GLU A 236 3.42 -2.29 18.33
N GLN A 237 3.08 -1.32 19.19
CA GLN A 237 1.96 -0.40 18.94
C GLN A 237 2.17 0.41 17.66
N GLN A 238 3.35 0.97 17.48
CA GLN A 238 3.68 1.76 16.29
C GLN A 238 3.64 0.92 15.01
N LEU A 239 4.09 -0.34 15.06
CA LEU A 239 4.01 -1.25 13.92
C LEU A 239 2.55 -1.59 13.60
N GLY A 240 1.71 -1.84 14.62
CA GLY A 240 0.28 -2.05 14.44
C GLY A 240 -0.41 -0.84 13.79
N ASP A 241 -0.10 0.37 14.25
CA ASP A 241 -0.62 1.61 13.67
C ASP A 241 -0.14 1.79 12.20
N TYR A 242 1.11 1.43 11.91
CA TYR A 242 1.66 1.46 10.55
C TYR A 242 0.90 0.50 9.61
N VAL A 243 0.69 -0.74 10.04
CA VAL A 243 -0.06 -1.76 9.28
C VAL A 243 -1.50 -1.30 9.04
N ALA A 244 -2.20 -0.86 10.10
CA ALA A 244 -3.58 -0.39 9.99
C ALA A 244 -3.70 0.81 9.05
N THR A 245 -2.78 1.79 9.14
CA THR A 245 -2.79 2.96 8.27
C THR A 245 -2.60 2.58 6.80
N LEU A 246 -1.72 1.64 6.47
CA LEU A 246 -1.51 1.20 5.09
C LEU A 246 -2.72 0.44 4.55
N HIS A 247 -3.41 -0.36 5.38
CA HIS A 247 -4.67 -1.00 4.98
C HIS A 247 -5.77 0.04 4.73
N ASP A 248 -5.90 1.06 5.57
CA ASP A 248 -6.85 2.15 5.37
C ASP A 248 -6.55 2.95 4.09
N CYS A 249 -5.26 3.19 3.79
CA CYS A 249 -4.85 3.82 2.54
C CYS A 249 -5.25 2.98 1.32
N ASP A 250 -5.05 1.67 1.36
CA ASP A 250 -5.43 0.74 0.28
C ASP A 250 -6.95 0.75 0.04
N LEU A 251 -7.75 0.74 1.12
CA LEU A 251 -9.21 0.89 1.04
C LEU A 251 -9.62 2.22 0.40
N GLY A 252 -8.86 3.29 0.65
CA GLY A 252 -9.10 4.60 0.04
C GLY A 252 -8.68 4.72 -1.42
N LEU A 253 -7.86 3.79 -1.91
CA LEU A 253 -7.44 3.72 -3.32
C LEU A 253 -8.44 2.86 -4.09
N SER A 254 -9.54 3.47 -4.53
CA SER A 254 -10.56 2.80 -5.36
C SER A 254 -9.95 2.24 -6.65
N GLU A 255 -10.30 1.00 -7.00
CA GLU A 255 -9.87 0.36 -8.25
C GLU A 255 -10.44 1.05 -9.50
N ASP A 256 -11.61 1.67 -9.40
CA ASP A 256 -12.27 2.39 -10.51
C ASP A 256 -12.48 3.88 -10.18
N ALA A 257 -11.52 4.68 -10.61
CA ALA A 257 -11.58 6.14 -10.45
C ALA A 257 -12.74 6.82 -11.21
N ASN A 258 -13.43 6.09 -12.11
CA ASN A 258 -14.54 6.62 -12.91
C ASN A 258 -15.91 6.34 -12.30
N GLN A 259 -16.02 5.48 -11.30
CA GLN A 259 -17.28 5.17 -10.64
C GLN A 259 -17.55 6.11 -9.47
N SER A 260 -18.79 6.62 -9.42
CA SER A 260 -19.30 7.24 -8.19
C SER A 260 -19.59 6.17 -7.15
N SER A 261 -19.27 6.42 -5.89
CA SER A 261 -19.66 5.52 -4.79
C SER A 261 -21.19 5.43 -4.68
N ASP A 262 -21.69 4.35 -4.07
CA ASP A 262 -23.13 4.20 -3.79
C ASP A 262 -23.68 5.38 -2.99
N SER A 263 -22.90 5.90 -2.04
CA SER A 263 -23.23 7.09 -1.25
C SER A 263 -23.36 8.36 -2.11
N GLU A 264 -22.53 8.51 -3.14
CA GLU A 264 -22.62 9.61 -4.08
C GLU A 264 -23.81 9.47 -5.03
N GLU A 265 -24.14 8.26 -5.47
CA GLU A 265 -25.33 8.03 -6.30
C GLU A 265 -26.62 8.41 -5.54
N ILE A 266 -26.72 8.06 -4.24
CA ILE A 266 -27.81 8.50 -3.37
C ILE A 266 -27.82 10.05 -3.26
N THR A 267 -26.66 10.63 -3.00
CA THR A 267 -26.51 12.09 -2.90
C THR A 267 -26.85 12.78 -4.20
N LYS A 268 -26.50 12.22 -5.35
CA LYS A 268 -26.78 12.71 -6.69
C LYS A 268 -28.27 12.86 -6.93
N ILE A 269 -29.10 11.87 -6.55
CA ILE A 269 -30.55 11.93 -6.66
C ILE A 269 -31.09 13.12 -5.86
N ARG A 270 -30.63 13.29 -4.62
CA ARG A 270 -31.07 14.36 -3.71
C ARG A 270 -30.58 15.75 -4.10
N ALA A 271 -29.31 15.87 -4.46
CA ALA A 271 -28.63 17.16 -4.58
C ALA A 271 -28.62 17.77 -6.00
N ARG A 272 -28.77 16.96 -7.03
CA ARG A 272 -28.90 17.47 -8.39
C ARG A 272 -30.25 18.13 -8.60
N ARG A 273 -30.29 19.08 -9.50
CA ARG A 273 -31.52 19.76 -9.87
C ARG A 273 -32.33 18.92 -10.84
N GLY A 274 -33.63 18.88 -10.64
CA GLY A 274 -34.65 18.40 -11.55
C GLY A 274 -35.34 19.57 -12.24
N VAL A 275 -36.33 19.24 -13.05
CA VAL A 275 -37.17 20.20 -13.77
C VAL A 275 -38.61 20.09 -13.30
N TYR A 276 -39.18 21.19 -12.81
CA TYR A 276 -40.51 21.28 -12.22
C TYR A 276 -41.32 22.38 -12.88
N ALA A 277 -42.65 22.29 -12.80
CA ALA A 277 -43.53 23.35 -13.25
C ALA A 277 -43.46 24.55 -12.30
N ALA A 278 -43.25 25.76 -12.86
CA ALA A 278 -43.25 27.00 -12.09
C ALA A 278 -44.65 27.46 -11.66
N ARG A 279 -45.68 26.99 -12.33
CA ARG A 279 -47.10 27.31 -12.15
C ARG A 279 -47.97 26.15 -12.66
N ASP A 280 -49.26 26.22 -12.44
CA ASP A 280 -50.23 25.30 -13.07
C ASP A 280 -50.20 25.49 -14.60
N LEU A 281 -50.14 24.38 -15.32
CA LEU A 281 -50.09 24.35 -16.77
C LEU A 281 -51.16 23.41 -17.29
N PRO A 282 -52.11 23.85 -18.13
CA PRO A 282 -53.17 23.00 -18.67
C PRO A 282 -52.64 22.04 -19.75
N ALA A 283 -53.36 20.95 -20.00
CA ALA A 283 -53.13 20.13 -21.17
C ALA A 283 -53.17 20.96 -22.47
N GLY A 284 -52.32 20.66 -23.45
CA GLY A 284 -52.16 21.39 -24.68
C GLY A 284 -51.35 22.68 -24.59
N HIS A 285 -50.84 23.03 -23.41
CA HIS A 285 -49.94 24.17 -23.22
C HIS A 285 -48.57 23.89 -23.85
N ALA A 286 -48.07 24.83 -24.67
CA ALA A 286 -46.68 24.81 -25.18
C ALA A 286 -45.73 25.34 -24.10
N ILE A 287 -44.85 24.49 -23.60
CA ILE A 287 -43.90 24.81 -22.50
C ILE A 287 -43.00 25.97 -22.90
N ARG A 288 -42.92 26.99 -22.07
CA ARG A 288 -42.01 28.14 -22.22
C ARG A 288 -40.93 28.08 -21.16
N ARG A 289 -39.85 28.86 -21.33
CA ARG A 289 -38.73 28.90 -20.37
C ARG A 289 -39.19 29.35 -18.96
N GLU A 290 -40.11 30.30 -18.88
CA GLU A 290 -40.70 30.78 -17.63
C GLU A 290 -41.59 29.78 -16.91
N ASP A 291 -42.05 28.73 -17.56
CA ASP A 291 -42.86 27.64 -16.98
C ASP A 291 -41.99 26.63 -16.24
N LEU A 292 -40.67 26.72 -16.35
CA LEU A 292 -39.72 25.73 -15.81
C LEU A 292 -38.96 26.26 -14.59
N LEU A 293 -39.00 25.48 -13.50
CA LEU A 293 -38.14 25.62 -12.32
C LEU A 293 -37.03 24.55 -12.35
N PHE A 294 -35.81 24.98 -12.08
CA PHE A 294 -34.65 24.09 -11.95
C PHE A 294 -34.19 24.04 -10.50
N VAL A 295 -34.81 23.15 -9.73
CA VAL A 295 -34.59 23.02 -8.29
C VAL A 295 -34.36 21.55 -7.92
N ARG A 296 -33.94 21.31 -6.67
CA ARG A 296 -33.78 19.96 -6.11
C ARG A 296 -35.12 19.38 -5.67
N PRO A 297 -35.23 18.03 -5.65
CA PRO A 297 -34.28 16.99 -6.07
C PRO A 297 -34.26 16.79 -7.60
N SER A 298 -33.43 15.83 -8.06
CA SER A 298 -33.39 15.45 -9.47
C SER A 298 -34.67 14.78 -9.93
N THR A 299 -35.02 14.94 -11.19
CA THR A 299 -36.16 14.29 -11.84
C THR A 299 -35.70 13.58 -13.11
N SER A 300 -36.63 13.02 -13.88
CA SER A 300 -36.34 12.40 -15.19
C SER A 300 -35.74 13.38 -16.18
N TYR A 301 -36.06 14.68 -16.07
CA TYR A 301 -35.42 15.74 -16.82
C TYR A 301 -34.40 16.47 -15.97
N THR A 302 -33.31 16.85 -16.60
CA THR A 302 -32.24 17.63 -15.94
C THR A 302 -32.15 19.02 -16.64
N PRO A 303 -31.62 20.04 -15.94
CA PRO A 303 -31.44 21.38 -16.57
C PRO A 303 -30.31 21.44 -17.61
N ARG A 304 -29.76 20.29 -18.03
CA ARG A 304 -28.67 20.22 -18.99
C ARG A 304 -29.10 20.78 -20.37
N ASN A 305 -30.33 20.44 -20.81
CA ASN A 305 -30.87 20.85 -22.10
C ASN A 305 -32.29 21.38 -21.93
N PRO A 306 -32.47 22.62 -21.38
CA PRO A 306 -33.80 23.21 -21.22
C PRO A 306 -34.52 23.41 -22.58
N SER A 307 -33.76 23.59 -23.66
CA SER A 307 -34.29 23.72 -25.02
C SER A 307 -35.03 22.47 -25.50
N ASP A 308 -34.76 21.31 -24.97
CA ASP A 308 -35.46 20.06 -25.35
C ASP A 308 -36.90 20.03 -24.83
N LEU A 309 -37.23 20.86 -23.84
CA LEU A 309 -38.56 20.97 -23.25
C LEU A 309 -39.34 22.20 -23.75
N VAL A 310 -38.65 23.27 -24.07
CA VAL A 310 -39.29 24.52 -24.56
C VAL A 310 -39.90 24.26 -25.93
N GLY A 311 -41.19 24.60 -26.07
CA GLY A 311 -41.97 24.35 -27.27
C GLY A 311 -42.70 22.98 -27.30
N THR A 312 -42.37 22.07 -26.37
CA THR A 312 -43.10 20.81 -26.24
C THR A 312 -44.53 21.07 -25.73
N ILE A 313 -45.49 20.36 -26.30
CA ILE A 313 -46.93 20.48 -25.90
C ILE A 313 -47.22 19.45 -24.79
N LEU A 314 -47.79 19.92 -23.70
CA LEU A 314 -48.23 19.05 -22.59
C LEU A 314 -49.39 18.16 -23.03
N ALA A 315 -49.26 16.83 -22.84
CA ALA A 315 -50.30 15.87 -23.07
C ALA A 315 -51.35 15.86 -21.92
N GLU A 316 -50.93 16.17 -20.71
CA GLU A 316 -51.75 16.22 -19.50
C GLU A 316 -51.50 17.51 -18.72
N PRO A 317 -52.45 17.96 -17.88
CA PRO A 317 -52.23 19.13 -17.03
C PRO A 317 -51.18 18.79 -15.96
N ILE A 318 -50.37 19.78 -15.57
CA ILE A 318 -49.32 19.68 -14.54
C ILE A 318 -49.58 20.81 -13.53
N SER A 319 -49.55 20.44 -12.22
CA SER A 319 -49.70 21.41 -11.14
C SER A 319 -48.38 22.14 -10.85
N GLN A 320 -48.47 23.30 -10.23
CA GLN A 320 -47.29 24.02 -9.74
C GLN A 320 -46.45 23.15 -8.85
N TYR A 321 -45.10 23.19 -9.03
CA TYR A 321 -44.08 22.37 -8.34
C TYR A 321 -44.15 20.87 -8.63
N GLU A 322 -45.00 20.40 -9.50
CA GLU A 322 -45.01 19.03 -9.98
C GLU A 322 -43.80 18.79 -10.90
N PRO A 323 -43.07 17.63 -10.78
CA PRO A 323 -41.96 17.34 -11.67
C PRO A 323 -42.42 17.07 -13.10
N LEU A 324 -41.76 17.67 -14.08
CA LEU A 324 -41.98 17.28 -15.46
C LEU A 324 -41.52 15.82 -15.66
N ALA A 325 -42.38 15.03 -16.27
CA ALA A 325 -42.11 13.62 -16.57
C ALA A 325 -42.30 13.38 -18.09
N PRO A 326 -41.65 12.36 -18.65
CA PRO A 326 -41.78 12.01 -20.08
C PRO A 326 -43.21 11.72 -20.52
N SER A 327 -44.05 11.15 -19.59
CA SER A 327 -45.45 10.90 -19.84
C SER A 327 -46.27 12.18 -20.09
N ALA A 328 -45.93 13.25 -19.39
CA ALA A 328 -46.60 14.55 -19.57
C ALA A 328 -46.23 15.26 -20.87
N THR A 329 -45.06 14.93 -21.45
CA THR A 329 -44.56 15.52 -22.69
C THR A 329 -44.72 14.63 -23.93
N GLY A 330 -45.42 13.47 -23.79
CA GLY A 330 -45.64 12.51 -24.88
C GLY A 330 -44.37 11.71 -25.28
N ALA A 331 -43.29 11.83 -24.55
CA ALA A 331 -42.04 11.02 -24.75
C ALA A 331 -42.19 9.65 -24.07
N ALA A 332 -41.46 8.63 -24.57
CA ALA A 332 -41.50 7.29 -24.00
C ALA A 332 -41.06 7.27 -22.52
N ARG A 333 -41.77 6.47 -21.71
CA ARG A 333 -41.57 6.39 -20.23
C ARG A 333 -40.18 5.99 -19.83
N GLY A 334 -39.41 6.91 -19.27
CA GLY A 334 -38.29 6.61 -18.36
C GLY A 334 -38.78 6.60 -16.90
N ALA A 335 -38.37 5.66 -16.09
CA ALA A 335 -38.81 5.58 -14.70
C ALA A 335 -38.35 6.83 -13.92
N SER A 336 -39.29 7.55 -13.29
CA SER A 336 -38.94 8.70 -12.45
C SER A 336 -38.65 8.24 -11.03
N ASN A 337 -37.44 8.41 -10.55
CA ASN A 337 -36.98 8.05 -9.20
C ASN A 337 -37.34 9.10 -8.12
N TRP A 338 -38.18 10.09 -8.44
CA TRP A 338 -38.45 11.19 -7.52
C TRP A 338 -39.17 10.77 -6.23
N LYS A 339 -40.10 9.76 -6.29
CA LYS A 339 -40.79 9.25 -5.10
C LYS A 339 -39.86 8.56 -4.11
N SER A 340 -38.86 7.84 -4.60
CA SER A 340 -37.82 7.22 -3.77
C SER A 340 -36.88 8.27 -3.17
N ALA A 341 -36.55 9.33 -3.93
CA ALA A 341 -35.75 10.44 -3.43
C ALA A 341 -36.47 11.24 -2.31
N GLN A 342 -37.78 11.48 -2.41
CA GLN A 342 -38.54 12.13 -1.34
C GLN A 342 -38.63 11.25 -0.08
N GLY A 343 -38.84 9.95 -0.24
CA GLY A 343 -38.91 8.99 0.90
C GLY A 343 -37.57 8.96 1.64
N TYR A 344 -36.44 8.90 0.92
CA TYR A 344 -35.13 8.91 1.50
C TYR A 344 -34.80 10.26 2.20
N TRP A 345 -35.20 11.37 1.62
CA TRP A 345 -35.01 12.70 2.19
C TRP A 345 -35.73 12.88 3.53
N ARG A 346 -36.96 12.43 3.61
CA ARG A 346 -37.76 12.43 4.86
C ARG A 346 -37.11 11.59 5.95
N SER A 347 -36.66 10.39 5.63
CA SER A 347 -36.03 9.49 6.60
C SER A 347 -34.69 10.03 7.10
N GLU A 348 -33.88 10.66 6.24
CA GLU A 348 -32.60 11.23 6.63
C GLU A 348 -32.77 12.50 7.51
N MET A 349 -33.76 13.33 7.20
CA MET A 349 -34.01 14.55 7.97
C MET A 349 -34.64 14.23 9.32
N GLN A 350 -35.51 13.22 9.39
CA GLN A 350 -36.02 12.69 10.67
C GLN A 350 -34.87 12.10 11.53
N ALA A 351 -33.96 11.39 10.93
CA ALA A 351 -32.77 10.87 11.64
C ALA A 351 -31.86 11.99 12.19
N LYS A 352 -31.89 13.18 11.57
CA LYS A 352 -31.15 14.37 12.00
C LYS A 352 -31.96 15.31 12.93
N GLY A 353 -33.15 14.89 13.36
CA GLY A 353 -34.02 15.66 14.25
C GLY A 353 -34.62 16.94 13.64
N MET A 354 -34.69 17.02 12.31
CA MET A 354 -35.32 18.16 11.62
C MET A 354 -36.79 17.80 11.29
N GLU A 355 -37.72 18.58 11.84
CA GLU A 355 -39.15 18.51 11.47
C GLU A 355 -39.39 19.30 10.18
N PHE A 356 -40.28 18.74 9.30
CA PHE A 356 -40.79 19.41 8.10
C PHE A 356 -42.20 19.94 8.35
#